data_d52881fc91a37be606bd125101b0d302
#
_entry.id   d52881fc91a37be606bd125101b0d302
#
_cell.length_a   1.000
_cell.length_b   1.000
_cell.length_c   1.000
_cell.angle_alpha   90.00
_cell.angle_beta   90.00
_cell.angle_gamma   90.00
#
_symmetry.space_group_name_H-M   'P 1'
#
loop_
_entity.id
_entity.type
_entity.pdbx_description
1 polymer ?
#
loop_
_entity_poly.entity_id
_entity_poly.type
_entity_poly.pdbx_seq_one_letter_code
_entity_poly.pdbx_strand_id
1 'polypeptide(L)'
;MEKRLFTSESVTEGHPDKMCDAISDAILDALMEQDPMSRVACETCTTTGVVMVMGEITTKAYVDIPKIVRETVREIGYTRAKYGFDADTCGVITTIDEQSADIAMGVDKALEAKENTMSDEEIDAIGAGDQGMMFGFASDETEEYMPYPIALAHKLSRQLTKVRKDGTLTYLRPDGKTQVTVEYDENDKPMRLDAGVLSTHHDPEVTQEQIHEDIKKYVFDPILPAEMVDENTKFFINPTGRFVIGGPHGDSGLTGRKIIVDTYGGYARHGGGAFSGKDCTKVDRSAAYAARYVAKNMVAAGLAKKCEIQLSYAIGVAHPTSIQVDTFGTGKLSDQRLTEIVRENFDLRPAGIIKMLNLRRPIYKQTAAYGHFGRNDLNLPWEALDKVEELKKYLED
;
A
#
# COMPACT_ATOMS: atom_id res chain seq x y z
N MET A 1 -11.86 6.54 -33.24
CA MET A 1 -10.91 5.75 -32.44
C MET A 1 -11.62 5.24 -31.22
N GLU A 2 -11.39 3.99 -30.84
CA GLU A 2 -11.93 3.43 -29.62
C GLU A 2 -11.19 4.08 -28.44
N LYS A 3 -11.94 4.64 -27.48
CA LYS A 3 -11.37 5.33 -26.31
C LYS A 3 -10.84 4.27 -25.35
N ARG A 4 -9.59 4.40 -24.90
CA ARG A 4 -9.04 3.55 -23.84
C ARG A 4 -9.42 4.13 -22.48
N LEU A 5 -10.27 3.43 -21.74
CA LEU A 5 -10.64 3.78 -20.38
C LEU A 5 -9.90 2.87 -19.39
N PHE A 6 -9.40 3.47 -18.31
CA PHE A 6 -8.83 2.72 -17.20
C PHE A 6 -9.40 3.20 -15.86
N THR A 7 -9.72 2.26 -14.99
CA THR A 7 -10.38 2.51 -13.71
C THR A 7 -9.55 1.99 -12.56
N SER A 8 -9.38 2.81 -11.51
CA SER A 8 -8.84 2.40 -10.21
C SER A 8 -9.77 2.83 -9.09
N GLU A 9 -9.72 2.09 -7.99
CA GLU A 9 -10.47 2.42 -6.77
C GLU A 9 -9.55 2.62 -5.57
N SER A 10 -10.04 3.34 -4.58
CA SER A 10 -9.45 3.49 -3.27
C SER A 10 -10.53 3.47 -2.19
N VAL A 11 -10.10 3.27 -0.95
CA VAL A 11 -11.00 3.27 0.20
C VAL A 11 -10.44 4.14 1.33
N THR A 12 -11.31 4.61 2.23
CA THR A 12 -10.88 5.37 3.41
C THR A 12 -10.27 4.46 4.47
N GLU A 13 -9.60 5.06 5.46
CA GLU A 13 -9.05 4.34 6.62
C GLU A 13 -10.12 3.60 7.44
N GLY A 14 -11.39 4.02 7.35
CA GLY A 14 -12.52 3.40 8.05
C GLY A 14 -13.17 2.23 7.33
N HIS A 15 -12.72 1.89 6.12
CA HIS A 15 -13.12 0.65 5.46
C HIS A 15 -12.66 -0.56 6.31
N PRO A 16 -13.50 -1.59 6.55
CA PRO A 16 -13.17 -2.70 7.45
C PRO A 16 -11.82 -3.36 7.17
N ASP A 17 -11.49 -3.65 5.90
CA ASP A 17 -10.20 -4.23 5.54
C ASP A 17 -9.04 -3.28 5.87
N LYS A 18 -9.19 -1.97 5.61
CA LYS A 18 -8.13 -0.99 5.90
C LYS A 18 -7.98 -0.71 7.39
N MET A 19 -9.04 -0.83 8.17
CA MET A 19 -8.96 -0.81 9.62
C MET A 19 -8.15 -2.01 10.14
N CYS A 20 -8.34 -3.20 9.57
CA CYS A 20 -7.53 -4.37 9.90
C CYS A 20 -6.05 -4.19 9.55
N ASP A 21 -5.76 -3.63 8.37
CA ASP A 21 -4.39 -3.29 7.96
C ASP A 21 -3.74 -2.29 8.93
N ALA A 22 -4.47 -1.25 9.32
CA ALA A 22 -3.98 -0.24 10.27
C ALA A 22 -3.70 -0.81 11.66
N ILE A 23 -4.55 -1.72 12.15
CA ILE A 23 -4.35 -2.41 13.44
C ILE A 23 -3.10 -3.30 13.37
N SER A 24 -2.97 -4.13 12.34
CA SER A 24 -1.83 -5.03 12.17
C SER A 24 -0.50 -4.26 12.08
N ASP A 25 -0.47 -3.15 11.33
CA ASP A 25 0.73 -2.30 11.24
C ASP A 25 0.97 -1.47 12.50
N ALA A 26 -0.05 -1.09 13.25
CA ALA A 26 0.14 -0.42 14.55
C ALA A 26 0.78 -1.36 15.58
N ILE A 27 0.41 -2.63 15.58
CA ILE A 27 1.04 -3.65 16.43
C ILE A 27 2.48 -3.88 16.00
N LEU A 28 2.75 -4.00 14.70
CA LEU A 28 4.09 -4.13 14.15
C LEU A 28 4.98 -2.95 14.57
N ASP A 29 4.53 -1.71 14.38
CA ASP A 29 5.30 -0.52 14.74
C ASP A 29 5.60 -0.46 16.24
N ALA A 30 4.62 -0.78 17.09
CA ALA A 30 4.82 -0.80 18.54
C ALA A 30 5.84 -1.87 19.00
N LEU A 31 5.89 -3.01 18.32
CA LEU A 31 6.90 -4.04 18.58
C LEU A 31 8.28 -3.58 18.11
N MET A 32 8.39 -3.03 16.90
CA MET A 32 9.65 -2.60 16.32
C MET A 32 10.27 -1.40 17.05
N GLU A 33 9.46 -0.57 17.68
CA GLU A 33 9.96 0.54 18.52
C GLU A 33 10.78 0.05 19.72
N GLN A 34 10.40 -1.11 20.29
CA GLN A 34 11.06 -1.74 21.44
C GLN A 34 12.11 -2.76 21.03
N ASP A 35 11.84 -3.54 19.96
CA ASP A 35 12.73 -4.57 19.44
C ASP A 35 12.74 -4.54 17.90
N PRO A 36 13.68 -3.80 17.27
CA PRO A 36 13.80 -3.74 15.80
C PRO A 36 14.06 -5.10 15.13
N MET A 37 14.41 -6.12 15.90
CA MET A 37 14.65 -7.49 15.39
C MET A 37 13.41 -8.37 15.48
N SER A 38 12.27 -7.86 15.92
CA SER A 38 11.01 -8.60 16.00
C SER A 38 10.65 -9.25 14.67
N ARG A 39 10.21 -10.50 14.76
CA ARG A 39 9.63 -11.27 13.65
C ARG A 39 8.12 -11.26 13.81
N VAL A 40 7.43 -10.67 12.84
CA VAL A 40 6.00 -10.40 12.95
C VAL A 40 5.29 -10.83 11.68
N ALA A 41 4.28 -11.66 11.85
CA ALA A 41 3.25 -11.99 10.90
C ALA A 41 1.92 -11.83 11.65
N CYS A 42 1.38 -10.60 11.65
CA CYS A 42 0.20 -10.22 12.43
C CYS A 42 -0.97 -9.94 11.50
N GLU A 43 -2.03 -10.68 11.65
CA GLU A 43 -3.26 -10.54 10.90
C GLU A 43 -4.40 -10.12 11.83
N THR A 44 -5.30 -9.31 11.29
CA THR A 44 -6.48 -8.83 12.01
C THR A 44 -7.72 -9.12 11.18
N CYS A 45 -8.77 -9.60 11.83
CA CYS A 45 -10.10 -9.60 11.24
C CYS A 45 -11.10 -8.86 12.12
N THR A 46 -12.14 -8.33 11.52
CA THR A 46 -13.19 -7.60 12.20
C THR A 46 -14.56 -7.91 11.61
N THR A 47 -15.55 -7.87 12.45
CA THR A 47 -16.97 -7.91 12.08
C THR A 47 -17.76 -7.15 13.14
N THR A 48 -19.10 -7.26 13.13
CA THR A 48 -19.95 -6.55 14.08
C THR A 48 -19.49 -6.73 15.55
N GLY A 49 -19.01 -5.64 16.14
CA GLY A 49 -18.66 -5.58 17.56
C GLY A 49 -17.39 -6.33 17.99
N VAL A 50 -16.61 -6.91 17.07
CA VAL A 50 -15.42 -7.73 17.40
C VAL A 50 -14.25 -7.40 16.51
N VAL A 51 -13.05 -7.37 17.12
CA VAL A 51 -11.74 -7.42 16.46
C VAL A 51 -11.00 -8.65 16.97
N MET A 52 -10.50 -9.47 16.07
CA MET A 52 -9.60 -10.58 16.39
C MET A 52 -8.23 -10.31 15.78
N VAL A 53 -7.20 -10.39 16.60
CA VAL A 53 -5.79 -10.32 16.20
C VAL A 53 -5.17 -11.70 16.33
N MET A 54 -4.55 -12.18 15.26
CA MET A 54 -3.97 -13.52 15.18
C MET A 54 -2.64 -13.48 14.44
N GLY A 55 -1.87 -14.53 14.55
CA GLY A 55 -0.62 -14.71 13.80
C GLY A 55 0.54 -15.17 14.65
N GLU A 56 1.75 -15.05 14.12
CA GLU A 56 2.99 -15.49 14.74
C GLU A 56 3.91 -14.30 15.01
N ILE A 57 4.32 -14.16 16.27
CA ILE A 57 5.20 -13.07 16.72
C ILE A 57 6.32 -13.63 17.60
N THR A 58 7.57 -13.42 17.18
CA THR A 58 8.75 -13.69 17.99
C THR A 58 9.45 -12.37 18.28
N THR A 59 9.49 -11.97 19.55
CA THR A 59 9.99 -10.67 19.98
C THR A 59 10.48 -10.70 21.44
N LYS A 60 11.31 -9.73 21.80
CA LYS A 60 11.67 -9.42 23.19
C LYS A 60 10.83 -8.28 23.77
N ALA A 61 10.00 -7.63 22.93
CA ALA A 61 9.13 -6.55 23.33
C ALA A 61 7.87 -7.04 24.03
N TYR A 62 7.25 -6.15 24.81
CA TYR A 62 5.90 -6.34 25.32
C TYR A 62 5.01 -5.19 24.88
N VAL A 63 3.87 -5.50 24.30
CA VAL A 63 2.86 -4.53 23.89
C VAL A 63 1.46 -4.95 24.37
N ASP A 64 0.65 -3.97 24.73
CA ASP A 64 -0.76 -4.17 25.08
C ASP A 64 -1.59 -4.15 23.78
N ILE A 65 -1.75 -5.30 23.15
CA ILE A 65 -2.48 -5.43 21.87
C ILE A 65 -3.91 -4.89 21.97
N PRO A 66 -4.73 -5.23 22.99
CA PRO A 66 -6.07 -4.65 23.12
C PRO A 66 -6.08 -3.13 23.19
N LYS A 67 -5.10 -2.52 23.84
CA LYS A 67 -4.96 -1.06 23.89
C LYS A 67 -4.66 -0.48 22.52
N ILE A 68 -3.69 -1.05 21.79
CA ILE A 68 -3.32 -0.61 20.43
C ILE A 68 -4.53 -0.71 19.48
N VAL A 69 -5.28 -1.82 19.54
CA VAL A 69 -6.50 -2.00 18.75
C VAL A 69 -7.50 -0.87 19.02
N ARG A 70 -7.82 -0.60 20.30
CA ARG A 70 -8.78 0.43 20.67
C ARG A 70 -8.32 1.84 20.27
N GLU A 71 -7.05 2.15 20.44
CA GLU A 71 -6.48 3.43 20.04
C GLU A 71 -6.57 3.62 18.52
N THR A 72 -6.21 2.61 17.74
CA THR A 72 -6.30 2.65 16.27
C THR A 72 -7.75 2.83 15.79
N VAL A 73 -8.68 2.07 16.35
CA VAL A 73 -10.12 2.18 16.03
C VAL A 73 -10.65 3.58 16.37
N ARG A 74 -10.22 4.14 17.50
CA ARG A 74 -10.60 5.50 17.95
C ARG A 74 -10.05 6.58 17.03
N GLU A 75 -8.78 6.48 16.62
CA GLU A 75 -8.14 7.41 15.69
C GLU A 75 -8.83 7.42 14.32
N ILE A 76 -9.29 6.27 13.85
CA ILE A 76 -10.07 6.13 12.61
C ILE A 76 -11.42 6.86 12.75
N GLY A 77 -12.02 6.89 13.95
CA GLY A 77 -13.23 7.63 14.23
C GLY A 77 -14.45 6.77 14.58
N TYR A 78 -14.30 5.50 14.87
CA TYR A 78 -15.36 4.66 15.44
C TYR A 78 -15.43 4.87 16.97
N THR A 79 -16.09 5.94 17.37
CA THR A 79 -16.11 6.44 18.75
C THR A 79 -17.50 6.44 19.40
N ARG A 80 -18.50 5.89 18.72
CA ARG A 80 -19.89 5.88 19.21
C ARG A 80 -20.61 4.59 18.81
N ALA A 81 -21.23 3.93 19.76
CA ALA A 81 -22.00 2.70 19.54
C ALA A 81 -23.10 2.86 18.46
N LYS A 82 -23.65 4.07 18.29
CA LYS A 82 -24.64 4.34 17.23
C LYS A 82 -24.11 4.16 15.80
N TYR A 83 -22.78 4.08 15.61
CA TYR A 83 -22.17 3.77 14.32
C TYR A 83 -22.13 2.26 14.03
N GLY A 84 -22.61 1.44 14.98
CA GLY A 84 -22.58 -0.01 14.90
C GLY A 84 -21.21 -0.62 15.24
N PHE A 85 -20.20 0.22 15.51
CA PHE A 85 -18.87 -0.17 15.97
C PHE A 85 -18.27 0.94 16.83
N ASP A 86 -17.59 0.57 17.92
CA ASP A 86 -17.10 1.51 18.92
C ASP A 86 -15.81 1.02 19.56
N ALA A 87 -14.79 1.87 19.62
CA ALA A 87 -13.46 1.58 20.14
C ALA A 87 -13.47 1.13 21.62
N ASP A 88 -14.39 1.68 22.43
CA ASP A 88 -14.42 1.39 23.87
C ASP A 88 -15.17 0.09 24.19
N THR A 89 -16.16 -0.28 23.35
CA THR A 89 -17.09 -1.39 23.63
C THR A 89 -16.91 -2.62 22.76
N CYS A 90 -16.12 -2.55 21.65
CA CYS A 90 -15.86 -3.73 20.83
C CYS A 90 -15.10 -4.81 21.61
N GLY A 91 -15.44 -6.08 21.37
CA GLY A 91 -14.65 -7.21 21.85
C GLY A 91 -13.30 -7.24 21.16
N VAL A 92 -12.22 -7.51 21.91
CA VAL A 92 -10.89 -7.73 21.35
C VAL A 92 -10.43 -9.13 21.77
N ILE A 93 -10.15 -9.96 20.77
CA ILE A 93 -9.68 -11.33 20.95
C ILE A 93 -8.27 -11.41 20.37
N THR A 94 -7.35 -12.06 21.09
CA THR A 94 -5.98 -12.28 20.62
C THR A 94 -5.64 -13.75 20.62
N THR A 95 -5.03 -14.23 19.53
CA THR A 95 -4.49 -15.57 19.38
C THR A 95 -3.16 -15.45 18.66
N ILE A 96 -2.08 -15.31 19.44
CA ILE A 96 -0.72 -15.10 18.95
C ILE A 96 0.14 -16.24 19.43
N ASP A 97 0.84 -16.86 18.49
CA ASP A 97 1.80 -17.93 18.73
C ASP A 97 3.24 -17.47 18.41
N GLU A 98 4.24 -18.23 18.82
CA GLU A 98 5.62 -18.04 18.38
C GLU A 98 5.80 -18.62 16.97
N GLN A 99 6.74 -18.05 16.19
CA GLN A 99 7.07 -18.58 14.87
C GLN A 99 7.59 -20.03 14.98
N SER A 100 7.15 -20.91 14.07
CA SER A 100 7.61 -22.29 13.98
C SER A 100 9.14 -22.37 13.88
N ALA A 101 9.74 -23.26 14.69
CA ALA A 101 11.18 -23.51 14.67
C ALA A 101 11.68 -24.00 13.29
N ASP A 102 10.85 -24.72 12.54
CA ASP A 102 11.20 -25.21 11.20
C ASP A 102 11.32 -24.05 10.19
N ILE A 103 10.44 -23.07 10.27
CA ILE A 103 10.51 -21.85 9.45
C ILE A 103 11.73 -21.02 9.86
N ALA A 104 11.97 -20.84 11.17
CA ALA A 104 13.10 -20.07 11.68
C ALA A 104 14.45 -20.62 11.17
N MET A 105 14.63 -21.94 11.14
CA MET A 105 15.85 -22.58 10.62
C MET A 105 16.12 -22.25 9.15
N GLY A 106 15.07 -22.05 8.34
CA GLY A 106 15.20 -21.69 6.92
C GLY A 106 15.53 -20.22 6.68
N VAL A 107 15.04 -19.36 7.57
CA VAL A 107 15.01 -17.90 7.36
C VAL A 107 16.13 -17.18 8.11
N ASP A 108 16.57 -17.69 9.25
CA ASP A 108 17.56 -17.01 10.11
C ASP A 108 18.98 -17.03 9.52
N LYS A 109 19.27 -17.98 8.65
CA LYS A 109 20.53 -18.06 7.92
C LYS A 109 20.26 -18.54 6.49
N ALA A 110 20.69 -17.77 5.50
CA ALA A 110 20.53 -18.13 4.11
C ALA A 110 21.17 -19.48 3.76
N LEU A 111 20.63 -20.17 2.75
CA LEU A 111 21.13 -21.46 2.28
C LEU A 111 22.60 -21.36 1.85
N GLU A 112 22.94 -20.31 1.12
CA GLU A 112 24.29 -20.02 0.63
C GLU A 112 25.30 -19.88 1.78
N ALA A 113 24.89 -19.29 2.91
CA ALA A 113 25.71 -19.19 4.10
C ALA A 113 25.88 -20.54 4.81
N LYS A 114 24.86 -21.44 4.77
CA LYS A 114 24.96 -22.80 5.32
C LYS A 114 25.91 -23.68 4.51
N GLU A 115 25.99 -23.47 3.22
CA GLU A 115 26.85 -24.22 2.29
C GLU A 115 28.28 -23.65 2.17
N ASN A 116 28.60 -22.57 2.90
CA ASN A 116 29.86 -21.83 2.84
C ASN A 116 30.21 -21.34 1.41
N THR A 117 29.19 -21.01 0.63
CA THR A 117 29.34 -20.45 -0.75
C THR A 117 29.31 -18.93 -0.77
N MET A 118 29.18 -18.28 0.40
CA MET A 118 29.11 -16.83 0.58
C MET A 118 30.37 -16.31 1.28
N SER A 119 30.75 -15.06 0.99
CA SER A 119 31.79 -14.32 1.72
C SER A 119 31.36 -14.01 3.16
N ASP A 120 32.29 -13.60 4.05
CA ASP A 120 31.98 -13.23 5.43
C ASP A 120 30.95 -12.09 5.51
N GLU A 121 30.99 -11.13 4.58
CA GLU A 121 29.99 -10.04 4.49
C GLU A 121 28.61 -10.55 4.03
N GLU A 122 28.60 -11.65 3.30
CA GLU A 122 27.39 -12.30 2.79
C GLU A 122 26.82 -13.32 3.79
N ILE A 123 27.62 -13.81 4.71
CA ILE A 123 27.19 -14.75 5.78
C ILE A 123 26.15 -14.11 6.71
N ASP A 124 26.16 -12.77 6.82
CA ASP A 124 25.12 -12.01 7.53
C ASP A 124 23.82 -11.88 6.72
N ALA A 125 23.76 -12.36 5.49
CA ALA A 125 22.59 -12.27 4.64
C ALA A 125 21.46 -13.18 5.20
N ILE A 126 20.31 -12.58 5.39
CA ILE A 126 19.08 -13.27 5.77
C ILE A 126 18.52 -13.94 4.51
N GLY A 127 18.15 -15.23 4.61
CA GLY A 127 17.39 -15.89 3.55
C GLY A 127 15.99 -15.30 3.40
N ALA A 128 15.40 -15.41 2.22
CA ALA A 128 14.01 -14.99 2.01
C ALA A 128 13.06 -15.72 2.95
N GLY A 129 12.15 -14.97 3.57
CA GLY A 129 11.21 -15.51 4.56
C GLY A 129 10.13 -16.41 3.95
N ASP A 130 9.94 -16.34 2.65
CA ASP A 130 9.02 -17.17 1.87
C ASP A 130 9.47 -17.23 0.40
N GLN A 131 8.88 -18.14 -0.36
CA GLN A 131 8.88 -18.09 -1.81
C GLN A 131 7.87 -17.04 -2.29
N GLY A 132 8.05 -16.49 -3.49
CA GLY A 132 7.08 -15.60 -4.07
C GLY A 132 7.63 -14.75 -5.22
N MET A 133 6.72 -13.99 -5.83
CA MET A 133 7.06 -12.97 -6.81
C MET A 133 6.48 -11.63 -6.34
N MET A 134 7.23 -10.55 -6.54
CA MET A 134 6.87 -9.21 -6.15
C MET A 134 7.05 -8.27 -7.34
N PHE A 135 6.19 -7.25 -7.41
CA PHE A 135 6.22 -6.28 -8.48
C PHE A 135 6.38 -4.86 -7.93
N GLY A 136 7.16 -4.07 -8.63
CA GLY A 136 7.24 -2.64 -8.47
C GLY A 136 6.92 -1.96 -9.79
N PHE A 137 6.37 -0.75 -9.73
CA PHE A 137 6.00 0.01 -10.92
C PHE A 137 6.22 1.50 -10.70
N ALA A 138 6.51 2.20 -11.79
CA ALA A 138 6.48 3.66 -11.86
C ALA A 138 6.11 4.12 -13.28
N SER A 139 5.49 5.28 -13.39
CA SER A 139 5.24 5.97 -14.64
C SER A 139 5.41 7.48 -14.47
N ASP A 140 5.62 8.19 -15.58
CA ASP A 140 5.76 9.63 -15.61
C ASP A 140 4.40 10.37 -15.69
N GLU A 141 3.30 9.68 -15.37
CA GLU A 141 1.93 10.22 -15.45
C GLU A 141 1.61 11.23 -14.35
N THR A 142 2.27 11.13 -13.20
CA THR A 142 2.08 12.02 -12.04
C THR A 142 3.42 12.41 -11.43
N GLU A 143 3.42 13.48 -10.62
CA GLU A 143 4.61 13.90 -9.85
C GLU A 143 5.08 12.84 -8.84
N GLU A 144 4.15 11.98 -8.39
CA GLU A 144 4.44 10.85 -7.51
C GLU A 144 4.99 9.64 -8.26
N TYR A 145 5.10 9.69 -9.58
CA TYR A 145 5.45 8.56 -10.44
C TYR A 145 4.49 7.38 -10.30
N MET A 146 3.21 7.69 -10.16
CA MET A 146 2.11 6.72 -10.03
C MET A 146 1.18 6.76 -11.23
N PRO A 147 0.46 5.66 -11.54
CA PRO A 147 -0.63 5.69 -12.50
C PRO A 147 -1.70 6.70 -12.07
N TYR A 148 -2.18 7.50 -13.03
CA TYR A 148 -3.07 8.63 -12.77
C TYR A 148 -4.38 8.24 -12.07
N PRO A 149 -5.09 7.13 -12.44
CA PRO A 149 -6.37 6.77 -11.82
C PRO A 149 -6.24 6.44 -10.34
N ILE A 150 -5.23 5.66 -9.93
CA ILE A 150 -5.05 5.32 -8.51
C ILE A 150 -4.58 6.52 -7.70
N ALA A 151 -3.73 7.39 -8.26
CA ALA A 151 -3.30 8.62 -7.60
C ALA A 151 -4.50 9.53 -7.28
N LEU A 152 -5.42 9.71 -8.24
CA LEU A 152 -6.65 10.47 -8.01
C LEU A 152 -7.59 9.80 -7.01
N ALA A 153 -7.79 8.48 -7.12
CA ALA A 153 -8.66 7.75 -6.20
C ALA A 153 -8.18 7.88 -4.74
N HIS A 154 -6.86 7.80 -4.52
CA HIS A 154 -6.28 8.03 -3.19
C HIS A 154 -6.46 9.47 -2.71
N LYS A 155 -6.25 10.46 -3.57
CA LYS A 155 -6.44 11.88 -3.23
C LYS A 155 -7.89 12.15 -2.83
N LEU A 156 -8.87 11.58 -3.54
CA LEU A 156 -10.30 11.69 -3.19
C LEU A 156 -10.63 11.01 -1.85
N SER A 157 -10.13 9.79 -1.62
CA SER A 157 -10.35 9.08 -0.33
C SER A 157 -9.74 9.84 0.85
N ARG A 158 -8.54 10.43 0.67
CA ARG A 158 -7.92 11.29 1.68
C ARG A 158 -8.70 12.56 1.94
N GLN A 159 -9.20 13.22 0.89
CA GLN A 159 -10.01 14.42 1.02
C GLN A 159 -11.32 14.14 1.73
N LEU A 160 -11.99 13.01 1.42
CA LEU A 160 -13.19 12.56 2.12
C LEU A 160 -12.94 12.40 3.62
N THR A 161 -11.84 11.75 4.00
CA THR A 161 -11.45 11.60 5.41
C THR A 161 -11.10 12.93 6.06
N LYS A 162 -10.42 13.83 5.33
CA LYS A 162 -10.06 15.15 5.83
C LYS A 162 -11.29 15.97 6.22
N VAL A 163 -12.27 16.10 5.31
CA VAL A 163 -13.48 16.91 5.56
C VAL A 163 -14.37 16.32 6.66
N ARG A 164 -14.26 15.01 6.93
CA ARG A 164 -14.87 14.37 8.09
C ARG A 164 -14.14 14.73 9.38
N LYS A 165 -12.81 14.56 9.42
CA LYS A 165 -12.00 14.74 10.64
C LYS A 165 -11.88 16.20 11.06
N ASP A 166 -11.81 17.15 10.12
CA ASP A 166 -11.73 18.57 10.43
C ASP A 166 -13.10 19.21 10.78
N GLY A 167 -14.19 18.44 10.68
CA GLY A 167 -15.52 18.88 11.02
C GLY A 167 -16.24 19.69 9.93
N THR A 168 -15.71 19.77 8.72
CA THR A 168 -16.35 20.42 7.57
C THR A 168 -17.69 19.73 7.26
N LEU A 169 -17.69 18.38 7.24
CA LEU A 169 -18.87 17.56 7.01
C LEU A 169 -19.10 16.62 8.21
N THR A 170 -19.81 17.11 9.21
CA THR A 170 -19.99 16.43 10.52
C THR A 170 -20.87 15.19 10.47
N TYR A 171 -21.68 15.02 9.44
CA TYR A 171 -22.54 13.86 9.23
C TYR A 171 -21.83 12.65 8.61
N LEU A 172 -20.58 12.81 8.12
CA LEU A 172 -19.80 11.72 7.57
C LEU A 172 -19.33 10.75 8.65
N ARG A 173 -19.28 9.46 8.26
CA ARG A 173 -18.77 8.36 9.06
C ARG A 173 -17.47 7.83 8.44
N PRO A 174 -16.70 7.00 9.17
CA PRO A 174 -15.34 6.63 8.73
C PRO A 174 -15.25 5.83 7.43
N ASP A 175 -16.24 5.00 7.09
CA ASP A 175 -16.21 4.12 5.91
C ASP A 175 -16.55 4.88 4.63
N GLY A 176 -15.80 4.59 3.57
CA GLY A 176 -16.03 5.18 2.26
C GLY A 176 -15.15 4.58 1.18
N LYS A 177 -15.60 4.72 -0.06
CA LYS A 177 -14.91 4.23 -1.26
C LYS A 177 -14.91 5.30 -2.33
N THR A 178 -13.84 5.35 -3.11
CA THR A 178 -13.73 6.18 -4.31
C THR A 178 -13.28 5.35 -5.50
N GLN A 179 -13.73 5.73 -6.68
CA GLN A 179 -13.30 5.10 -7.93
C GLN A 179 -13.20 6.18 -9.00
N VAL A 180 -12.17 6.07 -9.83
CA VAL A 180 -11.89 7.03 -10.89
C VAL A 180 -11.68 6.28 -12.20
N THR A 181 -12.38 6.71 -13.25
CA THR A 181 -12.19 6.22 -14.63
C THR A 181 -11.59 7.34 -15.46
N VAL A 182 -10.40 7.09 -16.01
CA VAL A 182 -9.64 8.03 -16.85
C VAL A 182 -9.62 7.57 -18.28
N GLU A 183 -9.85 8.49 -19.21
CA GLU A 183 -9.67 8.30 -20.64
C GLU A 183 -8.23 8.63 -21.03
N TYR A 184 -7.61 7.75 -21.81
CA TYR A 184 -6.24 7.86 -22.33
C TYR A 184 -6.23 8.03 -23.83
N ASP A 185 -5.25 8.77 -24.35
CA ASP A 185 -4.98 8.86 -25.78
C ASP A 185 -4.21 7.63 -26.31
N GLU A 186 -3.88 7.66 -27.59
CA GLU A 186 -3.12 6.61 -28.29
C GLU A 186 -1.67 6.47 -27.83
N ASN A 187 -1.14 7.47 -27.11
CA ASN A 187 0.21 7.49 -26.55
C ASN A 187 0.22 7.17 -25.04
N ASP A 188 -0.89 6.63 -24.51
CA ASP A 188 -1.07 6.34 -23.10
C ASP A 188 -0.99 7.57 -22.17
N LYS A 189 -1.36 8.76 -22.68
CA LYS A 189 -1.42 9.98 -21.89
C LYS A 189 -2.83 10.16 -21.32
N PRO A 190 -2.99 10.43 -20.00
CA PRO A 190 -4.28 10.79 -19.42
C PRO A 190 -4.86 12.05 -20.07
N MET A 191 -6.10 12.00 -20.51
CA MET A 191 -6.76 13.11 -21.26
C MET A 191 -7.89 13.75 -20.49
N ARG A 192 -8.77 12.95 -19.89
CA ARG A 192 -9.93 13.44 -19.15
C ARG A 192 -10.46 12.40 -18.16
N LEU A 193 -11.23 12.87 -17.22
CA LEU A 193 -12.00 12.03 -16.33
C LEU A 193 -13.32 11.61 -17.01
N ASP A 194 -13.55 10.32 -17.22
CA ASP A 194 -14.81 9.81 -17.72
C ASP A 194 -15.86 9.66 -16.62
N ALA A 195 -15.44 9.13 -15.46
CA ALA A 195 -16.32 8.97 -14.32
C ALA A 195 -15.59 9.08 -12.98
N GLY A 196 -16.26 9.69 -11.99
CA GLY A 196 -15.90 9.64 -10.58
C GLY A 196 -17.03 9.02 -9.78
N VAL A 197 -16.71 7.98 -8.98
CA VAL A 197 -17.66 7.32 -8.09
C VAL A 197 -17.21 7.56 -6.65
N LEU A 198 -18.13 7.91 -5.77
CA LEU A 198 -17.88 8.04 -4.34
C LEU A 198 -19.06 7.46 -3.55
N SER A 199 -18.76 6.53 -2.66
CA SER A 199 -19.71 6.04 -1.65
C SER A 199 -19.20 6.38 -0.27
N THR A 200 -20.00 7.02 0.55
CA THR A 200 -19.64 7.42 1.90
C THR A 200 -20.70 7.06 2.91
N HIS A 201 -20.27 6.49 4.01
CA HIS A 201 -21.04 6.21 5.20
C HIS A 201 -21.45 7.54 5.88
N HIS A 202 -22.70 7.67 6.27
CA HIS A 202 -23.25 8.93 6.76
C HIS A 202 -24.32 8.76 7.84
N ASP A 203 -24.65 9.83 8.54
CA ASP A 203 -25.77 9.89 9.48
C ASP A 203 -27.12 9.72 8.75
N PRO A 204 -28.11 9.11 9.41
CA PRO A 204 -29.45 8.91 8.81
C PRO A 204 -30.21 10.20 8.55
N GLU A 205 -29.86 11.30 9.22
CA GLU A 205 -30.58 12.57 9.19
C GLU A 205 -30.27 13.46 7.98
N VAL A 206 -29.11 13.21 7.28
CA VAL A 206 -28.72 14.00 6.12
C VAL A 206 -29.44 13.51 4.86
N THR A 207 -29.85 14.44 4.00
CA THR A 207 -30.52 14.09 2.73
C THR A 207 -29.50 13.74 1.65
N GLN A 208 -29.93 13.00 0.62
CA GLN A 208 -29.06 12.65 -0.52
C GLN A 208 -28.66 13.89 -1.31
N GLU A 209 -29.55 14.85 -1.47
CA GLU A 209 -29.28 16.12 -2.15
C GLU A 209 -28.14 16.87 -1.46
N GLN A 210 -28.20 16.96 -0.12
CA GLN A 210 -27.12 17.58 0.66
C GLN A 210 -25.79 16.85 0.51
N ILE A 211 -25.81 15.51 0.55
CA ILE A 211 -24.59 14.70 0.33
C ILE A 211 -24.01 14.96 -1.06
N HIS A 212 -24.84 15.00 -2.11
CA HIS A 212 -24.41 15.23 -3.48
C HIS A 212 -23.74 16.61 -3.65
N GLU A 213 -24.37 17.65 -3.13
CA GLU A 213 -23.85 19.02 -3.19
C GLU A 213 -22.53 19.15 -2.42
N ASP A 214 -22.48 18.63 -1.20
CA ASP A 214 -21.32 18.73 -0.32
C ASP A 214 -20.12 17.91 -0.84
N ILE A 215 -20.35 16.68 -1.27
CA ILE A 215 -19.27 15.83 -1.83
C ILE A 215 -18.73 16.43 -3.12
N LYS A 216 -19.59 16.96 -3.99
CA LYS A 216 -19.12 17.68 -5.19
C LYS A 216 -18.24 18.87 -4.80
N LYS A 217 -18.70 19.72 -3.92
CA LYS A 217 -18.05 20.97 -3.51
C LYS A 217 -16.78 20.76 -2.66
N TYR A 218 -16.80 19.83 -1.71
CA TYR A 218 -15.74 19.72 -0.71
C TYR A 218 -14.78 18.55 -0.95
N VAL A 219 -15.14 17.60 -1.83
CA VAL A 219 -14.32 16.44 -2.12
C VAL A 219 -13.87 16.41 -3.57
N PHE A 220 -14.78 16.46 -4.56
CA PHE A 220 -14.41 16.38 -5.96
C PHE A 220 -13.74 17.67 -6.45
N ASP A 221 -14.37 18.81 -6.31
CA ASP A 221 -13.89 20.07 -6.87
C ASP A 221 -12.50 20.51 -6.37
N PRO A 222 -12.11 20.29 -5.10
CA PRO A 222 -10.77 20.63 -4.63
C PRO A 222 -9.67 19.69 -5.14
N ILE A 223 -10.02 18.48 -5.59
CA ILE A 223 -9.04 17.44 -5.94
C ILE A 223 -8.91 17.22 -7.44
N LEU A 224 -10.01 17.32 -8.17
CA LEU A 224 -10.02 17.06 -9.61
C LEU A 224 -9.49 18.27 -10.36
N PRO A 225 -8.45 18.11 -11.22
CA PRO A 225 -7.99 19.19 -12.09
C PRO A 225 -9.11 19.62 -13.04
N ALA A 226 -9.35 20.93 -13.13
CA ALA A 226 -10.44 21.50 -13.92
C ALA A 226 -10.33 21.12 -15.41
N GLU A 227 -9.11 21.00 -15.92
CA GLU A 227 -8.81 20.59 -17.31
C GLU A 227 -9.13 19.13 -17.60
N MET A 228 -9.30 18.30 -16.56
CA MET A 228 -9.64 16.89 -16.69
C MET A 228 -11.16 16.63 -16.61
N VAL A 229 -11.95 17.64 -16.27
CA VAL A 229 -13.40 17.54 -16.07
C VAL A 229 -14.11 18.32 -17.17
N ASP A 230 -15.07 17.68 -17.82
CA ASP A 230 -15.92 18.30 -18.85
C ASP A 230 -17.40 17.98 -18.64
N GLU A 231 -18.25 18.46 -19.55
CA GLU A 231 -19.70 18.27 -19.52
C GLU A 231 -20.15 16.80 -19.64
N ASN A 232 -19.26 15.92 -20.12
CA ASN A 232 -19.51 14.48 -20.27
C ASN A 232 -19.00 13.67 -19.09
N THR A 233 -18.30 14.29 -18.13
CA THR A 233 -17.81 13.63 -16.93
C THR A 233 -18.97 13.23 -16.02
N LYS A 234 -19.04 11.96 -15.66
CA LYS A 234 -20.12 11.40 -14.83
C LYS A 234 -19.71 11.36 -13.38
N PHE A 235 -20.58 11.81 -12.49
CA PHE A 235 -20.39 11.70 -11.04
C PHE A 235 -21.48 10.82 -10.43
N PHE A 236 -21.06 9.77 -9.71
CA PHE A 236 -21.92 8.85 -8.99
C PHE A 236 -21.64 8.95 -7.49
N ILE A 237 -22.49 9.64 -6.75
CA ILE A 237 -22.34 9.86 -5.32
C ILE A 237 -23.44 9.08 -4.60
N ASN A 238 -23.06 8.14 -3.73
CA ASN A 238 -23.98 7.22 -3.07
C ASN A 238 -25.09 6.68 -4.01
N PRO A 239 -24.73 6.03 -5.14
CA PRO A 239 -25.72 5.67 -6.18
C PRO A 239 -26.81 4.70 -5.71
N THR A 240 -26.60 4.00 -4.58
CA THR A 240 -27.61 3.17 -3.92
C THR A 240 -28.57 3.97 -3.02
N GLY A 241 -28.32 5.27 -2.85
CA GLY A 241 -29.11 6.22 -2.07
C GLY A 241 -28.67 6.29 -0.61
N ARG A 242 -28.75 5.23 0.17
CA ARG A 242 -28.53 5.26 1.62
C ARG A 242 -27.35 4.37 2.03
N PHE A 243 -26.39 4.96 2.76
CA PHE A 243 -25.24 4.24 3.32
C PHE A 243 -25.09 4.58 4.82
N VAL A 244 -26.02 4.13 5.64
CA VAL A 244 -26.09 4.38 7.10
C VAL A 244 -25.56 3.18 7.90
N ILE A 245 -25.58 1.99 7.33
CA ILE A 245 -24.92 0.79 7.87
C ILE A 245 -23.62 0.62 7.11
N GLY A 246 -22.50 0.79 7.80
CA GLY A 246 -21.17 0.72 7.22
C GLY A 246 -20.12 0.33 8.26
N GLY A 247 -18.85 0.31 7.83
CA GLY A 247 -17.76 -0.19 8.65
C GLY A 247 -17.94 -1.67 9.02
N PRO A 248 -17.32 -2.15 10.12
CA PRO A 248 -17.43 -3.56 10.54
C PRO A 248 -18.83 -4.06 10.83
N HIS A 249 -19.80 -3.16 11.02
CA HIS A 249 -21.20 -3.52 11.15
C HIS A 249 -21.85 -3.89 9.81
N GLY A 250 -21.39 -3.26 8.72
CA GLY A 250 -21.92 -3.50 7.37
C GLY A 250 -21.22 -4.62 6.62
N ASP A 251 -19.92 -4.77 6.82
CA ASP A 251 -19.08 -5.75 6.13
C ASP A 251 -17.91 -6.17 7.01
N SER A 252 -17.48 -7.42 6.89
CA SER A 252 -16.32 -7.94 7.59
C SER A 252 -15.02 -7.45 6.96
N GLY A 253 -14.00 -7.20 7.78
CA GLY A 253 -12.65 -6.85 7.35
C GLY A 253 -11.62 -7.91 7.66
N LEU A 254 -10.56 -7.93 6.85
CA LEU A 254 -9.40 -8.79 7.06
C LEU A 254 -8.14 -8.10 6.51
N THR A 255 -7.04 -8.21 7.24
CA THR A 255 -5.72 -7.75 6.78
C THR A 255 -5.37 -8.35 5.42
N GLY A 256 -4.88 -7.51 4.50
CA GLY A 256 -4.41 -7.98 3.19
C GLY A 256 -5.49 -8.24 2.15
N ARG A 257 -6.70 -7.70 2.31
CA ARG A 257 -7.77 -7.81 1.31
C ARG A 257 -7.92 -6.59 0.40
N LYS A 258 -7.04 -5.62 0.50
CA LYS A 258 -7.00 -4.41 -0.36
C LYS A 258 -5.65 -4.23 -1.05
N ILE A 259 -5.01 -5.35 -1.43
CA ILE A 259 -3.66 -5.38 -1.99
C ILE A 259 -3.50 -4.59 -3.30
N ILE A 260 -4.53 -4.47 -4.08
CA ILE A 260 -4.54 -3.69 -5.33
C ILE A 260 -4.67 -2.19 -5.03
N VAL A 261 -5.48 -1.82 -4.03
CA VAL A 261 -5.56 -0.44 -3.50
C VAL A 261 -4.23 -0.03 -2.87
N ASP A 262 -3.57 -0.95 -2.17
CA ASP A 262 -2.26 -0.72 -1.52
C ASP A 262 -1.14 -0.44 -2.51
N THR A 263 -1.28 -0.86 -3.77
CA THR A 263 -0.24 -0.81 -4.79
C THR A 263 -0.59 0.15 -5.93
N TYR A 264 -0.97 -0.36 -7.10
CA TYR A 264 -1.07 0.45 -8.31
C TYR A 264 -2.48 0.50 -8.93
N GLY A 265 -3.51 0.10 -8.17
CA GLY A 265 -4.92 0.18 -8.62
C GLY A 265 -5.24 -0.68 -9.84
N GLY A 266 -4.51 -1.78 -10.03
CA GLY A 266 -4.68 -2.69 -11.17
C GLY A 266 -3.89 -2.29 -12.42
N TYR A 267 -3.14 -1.19 -12.40
CA TYR A 267 -2.37 -0.73 -13.56
C TYR A 267 -1.11 -1.58 -13.80
N ALA A 268 -0.51 -2.08 -12.75
CA ALA A 268 0.64 -2.99 -12.78
C ALA A 268 0.25 -4.39 -12.30
N ARG A 269 1.10 -5.38 -12.59
CA ARG A 269 0.97 -6.74 -12.06
C ARG A 269 1.14 -6.75 -10.54
N HIS A 270 0.64 -7.80 -9.89
CA HIS A 270 0.76 -8.01 -8.44
C HIS A 270 1.12 -9.47 -8.16
N GLY A 271 2.01 -9.69 -7.19
CA GLY A 271 2.45 -11.04 -6.81
C GLY A 271 1.50 -11.78 -5.88
N GLY A 272 0.51 -11.09 -5.30
CA GLY A 272 -0.49 -11.66 -4.39
C GLY A 272 -0.19 -11.49 -2.91
N GLY A 273 1.05 -11.12 -2.52
CA GLY A 273 1.45 -10.92 -1.12
C GLY A 273 0.88 -9.64 -0.51
N ALA A 274 0.28 -9.75 0.68
CA ALA A 274 -0.13 -8.61 1.48
C ALA A 274 1.06 -7.99 2.23
N PHE A 275 0.98 -6.68 2.54
CA PHE A 275 2.04 -5.94 3.22
C PHE A 275 1.81 -5.81 4.72
N SER A 276 0.64 -5.32 5.12
CA SER A 276 0.34 -4.96 6.51
C SER A 276 0.51 -6.14 7.46
N GLY A 277 1.04 -5.87 8.65
CA GLY A 277 1.31 -6.87 9.68
C GLY A 277 2.58 -7.69 9.49
N LYS A 278 3.31 -7.51 8.40
CA LYS A 278 4.55 -8.23 8.10
C LYS A 278 5.77 -7.36 8.38
N ASP A 279 6.75 -7.86 9.14
CA ASP A 279 8.05 -7.22 9.31
C ASP A 279 8.90 -7.29 8.04
N CYS A 280 9.99 -6.53 7.99
CA CYS A 280 10.83 -6.35 6.81
C CYS A 280 11.59 -7.62 6.35
N THR A 281 11.57 -8.71 7.09
CA THR A 281 12.15 -10.00 6.66
C THR A 281 11.24 -10.75 5.70
N LYS A 282 9.95 -10.38 5.64
CA LYS A 282 8.99 -10.93 4.69
C LYS A 282 9.12 -10.20 3.36
N VAL A 283 9.61 -10.91 2.36
CA VAL A 283 9.90 -10.37 1.01
C VAL A 283 8.64 -9.88 0.29
N ASP A 284 7.47 -10.40 0.62
CA ASP A 284 6.19 -9.86 0.13
C ASP A 284 6.11 -8.34 0.30
N ARG A 285 6.57 -7.84 1.44
CA ARG A 285 6.59 -6.41 1.75
C ARG A 285 7.90 -5.75 1.31
N SER A 286 9.02 -6.22 1.80
CA SER A 286 10.31 -5.56 1.61
C SER A 286 10.76 -5.55 0.14
N ALA A 287 10.58 -6.65 -0.59
CA ALA A 287 10.96 -6.71 -1.99
C ALA A 287 9.99 -5.96 -2.91
N ALA A 288 8.69 -5.88 -2.57
CA ALA A 288 7.76 -5.00 -3.28
C ALA A 288 8.14 -3.52 -3.11
N TYR A 289 8.57 -3.11 -1.92
CA TYR A 289 9.09 -1.77 -1.67
C TYR A 289 10.40 -1.50 -2.44
N ALA A 290 11.32 -2.47 -2.44
CA ALA A 290 12.55 -2.35 -3.22
C ALA A 290 12.27 -2.28 -4.73
N ALA A 291 11.36 -3.09 -5.24
CA ALA A 291 10.96 -3.06 -6.65
C ALA A 291 10.34 -1.70 -7.03
N ARG A 292 9.52 -1.10 -6.15
CA ARG A 292 9.01 0.28 -6.32
C ARG A 292 10.15 1.30 -6.35
N TYR A 293 11.09 1.21 -5.41
CA TYR A 293 12.25 2.10 -5.34
C TYR A 293 13.08 2.05 -6.63
N VAL A 294 13.38 0.86 -7.13
CA VAL A 294 14.07 0.66 -8.40
C VAL A 294 13.29 1.27 -9.56
N ALA A 295 12.02 0.90 -9.74
CA ALA A 295 11.19 1.38 -10.84
C ALA A 295 11.09 2.92 -10.84
N LYS A 296 10.88 3.53 -9.67
CA LYS A 296 10.76 4.98 -9.52
C LYS A 296 12.05 5.70 -9.91
N ASN A 297 13.21 5.23 -9.45
CA ASN A 297 14.50 5.81 -9.80
C ASN A 297 14.81 5.65 -11.29
N MET A 298 14.45 4.52 -11.92
CA MET A 298 14.64 4.29 -13.35
C MET A 298 13.82 5.28 -14.19
N VAL A 299 12.55 5.51 -13.84
CA VAL A 299 11.68 6.47 -14.54
C VAL A 299 12.15 7.91 -14.28
N ALA A 300 12.46 8.25 -13.04
CA ALA A 300 12.94 9.59 -12.67
C ALA A 300 14.30 9.94 -13.32
N ALA A 301 15.16 8.95 -13.55
CA ALA A 301 16.41 9.12 -14.29
C ALA A 301 16.19 9.32 -15.81
N GLY A 302 14.98 9.10 -16.32
CA GLY A 302 14.64 9.22 -17.72
C GLY A 302 14.99 8.01 -18.58
N LEU A 303 15.33 6.87 -17.97
CA LEU A 303 15.64 5.62 -18.67
C LEU A 303 14.42 4.97 -19.32
N ALA A 304 13.21 5.25 -18.81
CA ALA A 304 11.93 4.84 -19.39
C ALA A 304 10.82 5.81 -18.94
N LYS A 305 9.68 5.83 -19.66
CA LYS A 305 8.46 6.53 -19.19
C LYS A 305 7.62 5.66 -18.27
N LYS A 306 7.68 4.34 -18.46
CA LYS A 306 7.04 3.32 -17.63
C LYS A 306 8.04 2.24 -17.33
N CYS A 307 8.05 1.75 -16.09
CA CYS A 307 8.94 0.69 -15.68
C CYS A 307 8.25 -0.22 -14.67
N GLU A 308 8.14 -1.50 -14.99
CA GLU A 308 7.74 -2.55 -14.07
C GLU A 308 8.94 -3.43 -13.74
N ILE A 309 9.13 -3.72 -12.47
CA ILE A 309 10.18 -4.61 -11.96
C ILE A 309 9.51 -5.83 -11.36
N GLN A 310 9.89 -7.03 -11.81
CA GLN A 310 9.56 -8.28 -11.13
C GLN A 310 10.76 -8.82 -10.38
N LEU A 311 10.55 -9.19 -9.12
CA LEU A 311 11.50 -9.93 -8.30
C LEU A 311 10.86 -11.26 -7.88
N SER A 312 11.66 -12.32 -7.78
CA SER A 312 11.20 -13.58 -7.19
C SER A 312 12.25 -14.19 -6.28
N TYR A 313 11.77 -14.93 -5.28
CA TYR A 313 12.63 -15.56 -4.26
C TYR A 313 12.18 -17.00 -4.02
N ALA A 314 13.12 -17.81 -3.52
CA ALA A 314 12.84 -19.10 -2.89
C ALA A 314 13.09 -18.98 -1.38
N ILE A 315 12.28 -19.66 -0.58
CA ILE A 315 12.40 -19.64 0.88
C ILE A 315 13.82 -20.05 1.31
N GLY A 316 14.42 -19.28 2.21
CA GLY A 316 15.76 -19.54 2.75
C GLY A 316 16.92 -19.24 1.79
N VAL A 317 16.67 -18.71 0.59
CA VAL A 317 17.68 -18.30 -0.38
C VAL A 317 17.83 -16.77 -0.34
N ALA A 318 19.07 -16.27 -0.30
CA ALA A 318 19.33 -14.83 -0.24
C ALA A 318 19.18 -14.15 -1.60
N HIS A 319 19.70 -14.75 -2.65
CA HIS A 319 19.63 -14.14 -3.98
C HIS A 319 18.25 -14.28 -4.63
N PRO A 320 17.75 -13.22 -5.30
CA PRO A 320 16.56 -13.35 -6.15
C PRO A 320 16.72 -14.47 -7.17
N THR A 321 15.72 -15.33 -7.31
CA THR A 321 15.69 -16.38 -8.34
C THR A 321 15.51 -15.81 -9.75
N SER A 322 14.85 -14.64 -9.85
CA SER A 322 14.77 -13.85 -11.08
C SER A 322 14.62 -12.35 -10.80
N ILE A 323 15.12 -11.54 -11.72
CA ILE A 323 14.91 -10.09 -11.82
C ILE A 323 14.55 -9.82 -13.27
N GLN A 324 13.41 -9.17 -13.49
CA GLN A 324 12.96 -8.77 -14.82
C GLN A 324 12.55 -7.31 -14.82
N VAL A 325 12.93 -6.59 -15.87
CA VAL A 325 12.47 -5.23 -16.19
C VAL A 325 11.58 -5.29 -17.41
N ASP A 326 10.44 -4.60 -17.38
CA ASP A 326 9.54 -4.39 -18.51
C ASP A 326 9.23 -2.88 -18.60
N THR A 327 9.67 -2.26 -19.68
CA THR A 327 9.43 -0.83 -19.93
C THR A 327 8.27 -0.56 -20.88
N PHE A 328 7.52 -1.60 -21.26
CA PHE A 328 6.39 -1.49 -22.20
C PHE A 328 6.76 -0.77 -23.50
N GLY A 329 8.03 -0.95 -23.96
CA GLY A 329 8.54 -0.30 -25.16
C GLY A 329 8.89 1.18 -24.99
N THR A 330 8.86 1.73 -23.79
CA THR A 330 9.20 3.14 -23.50
C THR A 330 10.66 3.34 -23.09
N GLY A 331 11.43 2.25 -22.95
CA GLY A 331 12.83 2.28 -22.53
C GLY A 331 13.75 2.97 -23.53
N LYS A 332 14.75 3.69 -23.04
CA LYS A 332 15.85 4.26 -23.83
C LYS A 332 16.86 3.19 -24.22
N LEU A 333 16.99 2.17 -23.39
CA LEU A 333 17.81 0.98 -23.59
C LEU A 333 16.89 -0.25 -23.67
N SER A 334 17.44 -1.38 -24.09
CA SER A 334 16.68 -2.65 -24.06
C SER A 334 16.37 -3.07 -22.63
N ASP A 335 15.23 -3.75 -22.43
CA ASP A 335 14.83 -4.27 -21.12
C ASP A 335 15.88 -5.23 -20.53
N GLN A 336 16.63 -5.96 -21.41
CA GLN A 336 17.75 -6.77 -20.99
C GLN A 336 18.87 -5.92 -20.37
N ARG A 337 19.29 -4.84 -21.05
CA ARG A 337 20.34 -3.94 -20.54
C ARG A 337 19.90 -3.25 -19.25
N LEU A 338 18.63 -2.83 -19.19
CA LEU A 338 18.06 -2.26 -17.98
C LEU A 338 18.03 -3.25 -16.81
N THR A 339 17.79 -4.54 -17.08
CA THR A 339 17.87 -5.59 -16.06
C THR A 339 19.31 -5.76 -15.52
N GLU A 340 20.33 -5.66 -16.39
CA GLU A 340 21.74 -5.68 -15.97
C GLU A 340 22.06 -4.47 -15.09
N ILE A 341 21.63 -3.27 -15.49
CA ILE A 341 21.80 -2.03 -14.70
C ILE A 341 21.17 -2.17 -13.31
N VAL A 342 20.00 -2.78 -13.21
CA VAL A 342 19.37 -3.05 -11.91
C VAL A 342 20.24 -3.94 -11.04
N ARG A 343 20.82 -5.01 -11.60
CA ARG A 343 21.73 -5.92 -10.87
C ARG A 343 23.01 -5.24 -10.42
N GLU A 344 23.53 -4.31 -11.22
CA GLU A 344 24.77 -3.58 -10.96
C GLU A 344 24.61 -2.53 -9.82
N ASN A 345 23.41 -1.93 -9.67
CA ASN A 345 23.22 -0.74 -8.83
C ASN A 345 22.37 -1.00 -7.56
N PHE A 346 21.70 -2.15 -7.44
CA PHE A 346 20.80 -2.44 -6.33
C PHE A 346 21.07 -3.81 -5.72
N ASP A 347 21.30 -3.84 -4.41
CA ASP A 347 21.37 -5.10 -3.67
C ASP A 347 19.95 -5.56 -3.30
N LEU A 348 19.43 -6.51 -4.08
CA LEU A 348 18.09 -7.03 -3.94
C LEU A 348 18.02 -8.32 -3.10
N ARG A 349 19.09 -8.66 -2.38
CA ARG A 349 19.02 -9.67 -1.32
C ARG A 349 18.18 -9.14 -0.15
N PRO A 350 17.45 -9.98 0.62
CA PRO A 350 16.62 -9.50 1.73
C PRO A 350 17.38 -8.60 2.71
N ALA A 351 18.59 -8.98 3.14
CA ALA A 351 19.42 -8.16 4.02
C ALA A 351 19.85 -6.84 3.35
N GLY A 352 20.21 -6.88 2.06
CA GLY A 352 20.55 -5.70 1.27
C GLY A 352 19.37 -4.71 1.19
N ILE A 353 18.17 -5.19 0.93
CA ILE A 353 16.94 -4.37 0.90
C ILE A 353 16.69 -3.71 2.26
N ILE A 354 16.75 -4.49 3.34
CA ILE A 354 16.53 -3.98 4.71
C ILE A 354 17.52 -2.86 5.04
N LYS A 355 18.79 -3.02 4.67
CA LYS A 355 19.85 -2.03 4.88
C LYS A 355 19.65 -0.81 3.97
N MET A 356 19.46 -1.03 2.67
CA MET A 356 19.29 0.03 1.66
C MET A 356 18.12 0.95 1.98
N LEU A 357 16.99 0.39 2.38
CA LEU A 357 15.77 1.13 2.69
C LEU A 357 15.60 1.41 4.20
N ASN A 358 16.55 1.00 5.04
CA ASN A 358 16.51 1.19 6.49
C ASN A 358 15.14 0.80 7.09
N LEU A 359 14.70 -0.44 6.87
CA LEU A 359 13.33 -0.90 7.15
C LEU A 359 13.09 -1.33 8.61
N ARG A 360 14.12 -1.44 9.45
CA ARG A 360 13.96 -1.81 10.86
C ARG A 360 13.57 -0.62 11.73
N ARG A 361 12.46 0.02 11.38
CA ARG A 361 11.92 1.22 12.03
C ARG A 361 10.39 1.17 12.09
N PRO A 362 9.75 1.85 13.06
CA PRO A 362 8.28 1.94 13.14
C PRO A 362 7.76 2.96 12.11
N ILE A 363 7.64 2.55 10.84
CA ILE A 363 7.22 3.39 9.71
C ILE A 363 6.02 2.84 8.93
N TYR A 364 5.39 1.80 9.43
CA TYR A 364 4.44 1.01 8.66
C TYR A 364 2.97 1.44 8.82
N LYS A 365 2.52 1.77 10.04
CA LYS A 365 1.14 2.21 10.31
C LYS A 365 0.69 3.36 9.40
N GLN A 366 1.58 4.32 9.13
CA GLN A 366 1.28 5.48 8.30
C GLN A 366 0.97 5.13 6.83
N THR A 367 1.34 3.94 6.37
CA THR A 367 1.08 3.46 5.00
C THR A 367 -0.15 2.58 4.88
N ALA A 368 -0.78 2.23 5.99
CA ALA A 368 -1.89 1.28 6.03
C ALA A 368 -3.16 1.75 5.31
N ALA A 369 -3.29 3.03 4.97
CA ALA A 369 -4.37 3.57 4.17
C ALA A 369 -3.84 4.52 3.09
N TYR A 370 -4.58 4.64 1.98
CA TYR A 370 -4.29 5.54 0.84
C TYR A 370 -3.06 5.16 0.03
N GLY A 371 -2.72 3.87 0.00
CA GLY A 371 -1.60 3.30 -0.75
C GLY A 371 -0.26 3.35 -0.02
N HIS A 372 0.59 2.37 -0.33
CA HIS A 372 1.96 2.29 0.17
C HIS A 372 2.95 3.05 -0.72
N PHE A 373 2.54 3.40 -1.94
CA PHE A 373 3.38 4.05 -2.95
C PHE A 373 2.81 5.41 -3.37
N GLY A 374 3.68 6.27 -3.91
CA GLY A 374 3.30 7.61 -4.34
C GLY A 374 2.95 8.55 -3.19
N ARG A 375 3.55 8.35 -2.03
CA ARG A 375 3.25 9.06 -0.79
C ARG A 375 4.24 10.20 -0.54
N ASN A 376 4.16 11.27 -1.36
CA ASN A 376 4.99 12.47 -1.17
C ASN A 376 4.67 13.25 0.12
N ASP A 377 3.56 12.91 0.78
CA ASP A 377 3.17 13.41 2.09
C ASP A 377 3.91 12.74 3.27
N LEU A 378 4.63 11.64 3.00
CA LEU A 378 5.37 10.86 3.98
C LEU A 378 6.85 10.75 3.58
N ASN A 379 7.73 10.64 4.59
CA ASN A 379 9.15 10.40 4.35
C ASN A 379 9.44 8.90 4.32
N LEU A 380 9.11 8.26 3.18
CA LEU A 380 9.29 6.84 2.99
C LEU A 380 10.55 6.53 2.17
N PRO A 381 11.43 5.63 2.64
CA PRO A 381 12.71 5.37 1.97
C PRO A 381 12.56 4.78 0.57
N TRP A 382 11.52 4.02 0.30
CA TRP A 382 11.26 3.46 -1.03
C TRP A 382 10.69 4.47 -2.04
N GLU A 383 10.40 5.68 -1.61
CA GLU A 383 10.01 6.80 -2.47
C GLU A 383 11.18 7.78 -2.74
N ALA A 384 12.36 7.52 -2.18
CA ALA A 384 13.55 8.37 -2.40
C ALA A 384 14.05 8.29 -3.85
N LEU A 385 14.63 9.40 -4.32
CA LEU A 385 15.18 9.58 -5.68
C LEU A 385 16.71 9.73 -5.67
N ASP A 386 17.36 9.15 -4.69
CA ASP A 386 18.80 9.28 -4.43
C ASP A 386 19.69 8.49 -5.40
N LYS A 387 19.10 7.61 -6.23
CA LYS A 387 19.81 6.87 -7.29
C LYS A 387 19.71 7.53 -8.67
N VAL A 388 18.95 8.61 -8.82
CA VAL A 388 18.68 9.23 -10.13
C VAL A 388 19.97 9.67 -10.82
N GLU A 389 20.84 10.41 -10.14
CA GLU A 389 22.09 10.92 -10.73
C GLU A 389 23.07 9.78 -11.10
N GLU A 390 23.10 8.71 -10.31
CA GLU A 390 23.91 7.52 -10.62
C GLU A 390 23.38 6.78 -11.84
N LEU A 391 22.06 6.74 -12.03
CA LEU A 391 21.43 6.04 -13.15
C LEU A 391 21.48 6.84 -14.46
N LYS A 392 21.51 8.17 -14.40
CA LYS A 392 21.58 9.03 -15.61
C LYS A 392 22.82 8.77 -16.46
N LYS A 393 23.92 8.27 -15.90
CA LYS A 393 25.12 7.93 -16.65
C LYS A 393 24.88 6.92 -17.76
N TYR A 394 23.88 6.04 -17.60
CA TYR A 394 23.52 5.03 -18.60
C TYR A 394 22.68 5.58 -19.77
N LEU A 395 22.32 6.86 -19.75
CA LEU A 395 21.70 7.54 -20.89
C LEU A 395 22.71 7.90 -22.00
N GLU A 396 24.00 7.84 -21.67
CA GLU A 396 25.12 8.11 -22.59
C GLU A 396 25.65 6.82 -23.25
N ASP A 397 25.20 5.63 -22.82
CA ASP A 397 25.49 4.33 -23.41
C ASP A 397 24.62 4.10 -24.69
#